data_6b4ccd87b0c1fc4e3de14dbe050a278c
#
_entry.id   6b4ccd87b0c1fc4e3de14dbe050a278c
#
_cell.length_a   1.000
_cell.length_b   1.000
_cell.length_c   1.000
_cell.angle_alpha   90.00
_cell.angle_beta   90.00
_cell.angle_gamma   90.00
#
_symmetry.space_group_name_H-M   'P 1'
#
loop_
_entity.id
_entity.type
_entity.pdbx_description
1 polymer ?
#
loop_
_entity_poly.entity_id
_entity_poly.type
_entity_poly.pdbx_seq_one_letter_code
_entity_poly.pdbx_strand_id
1 'polypeptide(L)'
;MYAVGQLKMRSSEMQPGDDNVQIRGNYEVGGFVLWQKNPDLWYLELVVSGFKVSAGSDGKVSWNQSSSQPGRANRGPPRLLRRFFQGLDPRCTASLFIESVCVGERRVEEEECFILKLETSSTALKAQRLDETEIIHHTIWGYFSQRTGLLMKFEDEKLVMMKPSKGRERVFWETSVKSVVQDYNEIDGIKIAHSGKTITTLYRYGKSINHKRKVEETWRIDDVDFNISGLPNETFLPPADLKREQEQQK
;
A
#
# COMPACT_ATOMS: atom_id res chain seq x y z
N MET A 1 -2.25 7.25 17.33
CA MET A 1 -2.05 8.27 16.28
C MET A 1 -3.35 8.46 15.53
N TYR A 2 -3.63 9.69 15.18
CA TYR A 2 -4.65 10.11 14.25
C TYR A 2 -3.98 10.93 13.15
N ALA A 3 -4.40 10.75 11.92
CA ALA A 3 -3.96 11.61 10.83
C ALA A 3 -5.11 11.83 9.85
N VAL A 4 -5.24 13.05 9.37
CA VAL A 4 -6.20 13.43 8.33
C VAL A 4 -5.48 14.16 7.22
N GLY A 5 -5.93 13.97 6.00
CA GLY A 5 -5.26 14.60 4.86
C GLY A 5 -6.07 14.51 3.58
N GLN A 6 -5.48 15.07 2.55
CA GLN A 6 -6.04 15.14 1.21
C GLN A 6 -5.29 14.22 0.26
N LEU A 7 -6.00 13.77 -0.75
CA LEU A 7 -5.47 12.94 -1.83
C LEU A 7 -5.92 13.48 -3.18
N LYS A 8 -5.01 13.49 -4.14
CA LYS A 8 -5.33 13.67 -5.56
C LYS A 8 -4.90 12.41 -6.30
N MET A 9 -5.78 11.86 -7.09
CA MET A 9 -5.56 10.60 -7.80
C MET A 9 -5.90 10.75 -9.28
N ARG A 10 -5.12 10.10 -10.15
CA ARG A 10 -5.42 9.96 -11.57
C ARG A 10 -5.10 8.55 -12.02
N SER A 11 -6.02 7.94 -12.75
CA SER A 11 -5.84 6.63 -13.37
C SER A 11 -5.70 6.76 -14.89
N SER A 12 -4.80 5.99 -15.47
CA SER A 12 -4.62 5.86 -16.92
C SER A 12 -4.52 4.38 -17.30
N GLU A 13 -5.11 4.01 -18.40
CA GLU A 13 -5.12 2.65 -18.93
C GLU A 13 -4.42 2.61 -20.28
N MET A 14 -3.64 1.56 -20.53
CA MET A 14 -3.11 1.24 -21.85
C MET A 14 -4.07 0.28 -22.54
N GLN A 15 -4.38 0.55 -23.83
CA GLN A 15 -5.04 -0.42 -24.67
C GLN A 15 -4.03 -1.41 -25.26
N PRO A 16 -4.43 -2.68 -25.51
CA PRO A 16 -3.57 -3.64 -26.20
C PRO A 16 -3.09 -3.10 -27.55
N GLY A 17 -1.78 -3.12 -27.77
CA GLY A 17 -1.17 -2.63 -29.02
C GLY A 17 -0.74 -1.17 -29.02
N ASP A 18 -0.97 -0.45 -27.93
CA ASP A 18 -0.54 0.95 -27.79
C ASP A 18 0.66 1.03 -26.85
N ASP A 19 1.81 1.50 -27.32
CA ASP A 19 3.00 1.74 -26.49
C ASP A 19 2.83 2.98 -25.60
N ASN A 20 1.80 3.79 -25.85
CA ASN A 20 1.52 5.01 -25.13
C ASN A 20 0.38 4.82 -24.13
N VAL A 21 0.63 5.19 -22.87
CA VAL A 21 -0.39 5.25 -21.83
C VAL A 21 -1.36 6.39 -22.14
N GLN A 22 -2.58 6.06 -22.55
CA GLN A 22 -3.62 7.07 -22.71
C GLN A 22 -4.08 7.57 -21.34
N ILE A 23 -3.88 8.86 -21.09
CA ILE A 23 -4.37 9.52 -19.89
C ILE A 23 -5.88 9.69 -20.04
N ARG A 24 -6.66 8.89 -19.36
CA ARG A 24 -8.11 9.02 -19.30
C ARG A 24 -8.51 9.59 -17.93
N GLY A 25 -9.09 10.78 -17.97
CA GLY A 25 -9.69 11.40 -16.78
C GLY A 25 -8.91 12.57 -16.18
N ASN A 26 -9.67 13.42 -15.51
CA ASN A 26 -9.16 14.49 -14.66
C ASN A 26 -8.62 13.91 -13.36
N TYR A 27 -7.86 14.72 -12.61
CA TYR A 27 -7.54 14.37 -11.24
C TYR A 27 -8.81 14.31 -10.40
N GLU A 28 -8.96 13.23 -9.67
CA GLU A 28 -9.96 13.07 -8.64
C GLU A 28 -9.37 13.54 -7.31
N VAL A 29 -10.13 14.33 -6.57
CA VAL A 29 -9.71 14.86 -5.27
C VAL A 29 -10.51 14.15 -4.19
N GLY A 30 -9.85 13.81 -3.11
CA GLY A 30 -10.47 13.15 -1.97
C GLY A 30 -9.77 13.47 -0.66
N GLY A 31 -10.25 12.86 0.39
CA GLY A 31 -9.65 12.95 1.70
C GLY A 31 -9.52 11.58 2.35
N PHE A 32 -8.69 11.50 3.35
CA PHE A 32 -8.54 10.30 4.16
C PHE A 32 -8.42 10.64 5.64
N VAL A 33 -8.80 9.66 6.45
CA VAL A 33 -8.61 9.66 7.90
C VAL A 33 -7.95 8.34 8.27
N LEU A 34 -6.89 8.41 9.07
CA LEU A 34 -6.18 7.25 9.61
C LEU A 34 -6.23 7.29 11.14
N TRP A 35 -6.68 6.21 11.74
CA TRP A 35 -6.58 5.94 13.17
C TRP A 35 -5.66 4.76 13.41
N GLN A 36 -4.71 4.89 14.33
CA GLN A 36 -3.80 3.81 14.68
C GLN A 36 -3.59 3.77 16.19
N LYS A 37 -3.81 2.58 16.78
CA LYS A 37 -3.53 2.28 18.16
C LYS A 37 -2.63 1.06 18.20
N ASN A 38 -1.38 1.22 18.55
CA ASN A 38 -0.33 0.23 18.35
C ASN A 38 -0.11 -0.10 16.85
N PRO A 39 1.01 -0.71 16.46
CA PRO A 39 1.27 -0.95 15.04
C PRO A 39 0.24 -1.86 14.35
N ASP A 40 -0.44 -2.72 15.12
CA ASP A 40 -1.33 -3.75 14.55
C ASP A 40 -2.81 -3.34 14.53
N LEU A 41 -3.20 -2.33 15.30
CA LEU A 41 -4.57 -1.83 15.35
C LEU A 41 -4.69 -0.53 14.58
N TRP A 42 -5.29 -0.57 13.40
CA TRP A 42 -5.45 0.60 12.57
C TRP A 42 -6.76 0.56 11.77
N TYR A 43 -7.28 1.74 11.46
CA TYR A 43 -8.42 1.96 10.60
C TYR A 43 -8.16 3.15 9.69
N LEU A 44 -8.36 2.95 8.39
CA LEU A 44 -8.29 4.00 7.39
C LEU A 44 -9.62 4.10 6.66
N GLU A 45 -10.04 5.33 6.45
CA GLU A 45 -11.14 5.68 5.56
C GLU A 45 -10.62 6.63 4.49
N LEU A 46 -10.88 6.29 3.24
CA LEU A 46 -10.53 7.08 2.06
C LEU A 46 -11.80 7.36 1.26
N VAL A 47 -12.04 8.62 0.95
CA VAL A 47 -13.16 9.06 0.10
C VAL A 47 -12.59 9.83 -1.09
N VAL A 48 -12.84 9.33 -2.31
CA VAL A 48 -12.41 9.98 -3.56
C VAL A 48 -13.57 9.95 -4.54
N SER A 49 -13.96 11.11 -5.06
CA SER A 49 -15.03 11.25 -6.06
C SER A 49 -16.33 10.50 -5.70
N GLY A 50 -16.70 10.51 -4.42
CA GLY A 50 -17.91 9.83 -3.93
C GLY A 50 -17.73 8.33 -3.67
N PHE A 51 -16.59 7.75 -4.00
CA PHE A 51 -16.25 6.37 -3.63
C PHE A 51 -15.56 6.35 -2.28
N LYS A 52 -16.07 5.50 -1.40
CA LYS A 52 -15.47 5.26 -0.09
C LYS A 52 -14.80 3.90 -0.05
N VAL A 53 -13.56 3.88 0.42
CA VAL A 53 -12.82 2.67 0.77
C VAL A 53 -12.50 2.73 2.25
N SER A 54 -12.88 1.70 2.98
CA SER A 54 -12.50 1.52 4.38
C SER A 54 -11.59 0.31 4.49
N ALA A 55 -10.60 0.39 5.36
CA ALA A 55 -9.71 -0.73 5.62
C ALA A 55 -9.19 -0.67 7.05
N GLY A 56 -8.83 -1.82 7.59
CA GLY A 56 -8.37 -1.88 8.96
C GLY A 56 -7.70 -3.19 9.33
N SER A 57 -7.23 -3.23 10.56
CA SER A 57 -6.71 -4.42 11.22
C SER A 57 -7.02 -4.37 12.71
N ASP A 58 -7.47 -5.48 13.25
CA ASP A 58 -7.66 -5.70 14.69
C ASP A 58 -6.47 -6.43 15.34
N GLY A 59 -5.32 -6.48 14.65
CA GLY A 59 -4.13 -7.22 15.06
C GLY A 59 -4.15 -8.71 14.70
N LYS A 60 -5.30 -9.27 14.32
CA LYS A 60 -5.48 -10.68 13.91
C LYS A 60 -5.87 -10.79 12.45
N VAL A 61 -6.72 -9.92 11.99
CA VAL A 61 -7.25 -9.90 10.63
C VAL A 61 -7.14 -8.50 10.05
N SER A 62 -6.51 -8.39 8.90
CA SER A 62 -6.58 -7.19 8.07
C SER A 62 -7.72 -7.34 7.07
N TRP A 63 -8.45 -6.27 6.83
CA TRP A 63 -9.62 -6.26 5.98
C TRP A 63 -9.73 -4.98 5.15
N ASN A 64 -10.51 -5.03 4.09
CA ASN A 64 -10.90 -3.85 3.31
C ASN A 64 -12.31 -4.01 2.73
N GLN A 65 -12.98 -2.89 2.56
CA GLN A 65 -14.34 -2.79 2.04
C GLN A 65 -14.46 -1.55 1.15
N SER A 66 -15.17 -1.67 0.04
CA SER A 66 -15.44 -0.56 -0.87
C SER A 66 -16.93 -0.27 -0.95
N SER A 67 -17.30 0.99 -1.09
CA SER A 67 -18.70 1.40 -1.31
C SER A 67 -19.32 0.86 -2.60
N SER A 68 -18.50 0.48 -3.58
CA SER A 68 -18.96 -0.20 -4.79
C SER A 68 -19.41 -1.66 -4.54
N GLN A 69 -18.99 -2.24 -3.41
CA GLN A 69 -19.38 -3.59 -2.97
C GLN A 69 -19.64 -3.59 -1.46
N PRO A 70 -20.69 -2.89 -0.98
CA PRO A 70 -20.87 -2.62 0.46
C PRO A 70 -21.17 -3.86 1.30
N GLY A 71 -21.67 -4.92 0.69
CA GLY A 71 -21.96 -6.19 1.37
C GLY A 71 -20.81 -7.17 1.40
N ARG A 72 -19.61 -6.81 0.91
CA ARG A 72 -18.49 -7.74 0.83
C ARG A 72 -17.18 -7.09 1.28
N ALA A 73 -16.73 -7.48 2.45
CA ALA A 73 -15.38 -7.15 2.91
C ALA A 73 -14.39 -8.25 2.47
N ASN A 74 -13.18 -7.83 2.11
CA ASN A 74 -12.12 -8.73 1.70
C ASN A 74 -11.09 -8.86 2.83
N ARG A 75 -10.58 -10.08 3.07
CA ARG A 75 -9.44 -10.30 3.96
C ARG A 75 -8.14 -9.88 3.30
N GLY A 76 -7.22 -9.42 4.12
CA GLY A 76 -5.88 -9.05 3.72
C GLY A 76 -5.66 -7.53 3.68
N PRO A 77 -4.40 -7.10 3.86
CA PRO A 77 -4.05 -5.70 3.84
C PRO A 77 -4.31 -5.15 2.44
N PRO A 78 -5.03 -4.03 2.32
CA PRO A 78 -5.21 -3.39 1.03
C PRO A 78 -3.85 -2.89 0.53
N ARG A 79 -3.48 -3.29 -0.67
CA ARG A 79 -2.17 -3.00 -1.27
C ARG A 79 -1.89 -1.50 -1.37
N LEU A 80 -2.93 -0.68 -1.54
CA LEU A 80 -2.85 0.77 -1.68
C LEU A 80 -2.42 1.48 -0.38
N LEU A 81 -2.64 0.90 0.78
CA LEU A 81 -2.47 1.57 2.06
C LEU A 81 -1.08 1.44 2.68
N ARG A 82 -0.27 0.48 2.28
CA ARG A 82 1.13 0.38 2.74
C ARG A 82 1.92 1.68 2.51
N ARG A 83 1.57 2.45 1.49
CA ARG A 83 2.24 3.70 1.12
C ARG A 83 2.11 4.79 2.15
N PHE A 84 0.91 4.95 2.74
CA PHE A 84 0.68 5.96 3.76
C PHE A 84 1.46 5.65 5.04
N PHE A 85 1.54 4.38 5.42
CA PHE A 85 2.21 3.98 6.64
C PHE A 85 3.73 4.22 6.62
N GLN A 86 4.39 4.13 5.47
CA GLN A 86 5.85 4.33 5.39
C GLN A 86 6.29 5.75 5.70
N GLY A 87 5.46 6.74 5.41
CA GLY A 87 5.74 8.13 5.76
C GLY A 87 5.21 8.55 7.13
N LEU A 88 4.17 7.85 7.63
CA LEU A 88 3.45 8.20 8.84
C LEU A 88 3.85 7.35 10.07
N ASP A 89 4.41 6.17 9.85
CA ASP A 89 4.83 5.27 10.92
C ASP A 89 6.29 4.86 10.74
N PRO A 90 7.21 5.60 11.39
CA PRO A 90 8.64 5.28 11.34
C PRO A 90 8.96 3.88 11.88
N ARG A 91 8.19 3.40 12.87
CA ARG A 91 8.38 2.07 13.46
C ARG A 91 8.00 0.96 12.48
N CYS A 92 6.86 1.08 11.80
CA CYS A 92 6.47 0.14 10.75
C CYS A 92 7.49 0.14 9.60
N THR A 93 7.97 1.31 9.20
CA THR A 93 8.99 1.45 8.17
C THR A 93 10.29 0.76 8.59
N ALA A 94 10.80 1.01 9.79
CA ALA A 94 12.01 0.38 10.30
C ALA A 94 11.84 -1.15 10.39
N SER A 95 10.72 -1.62 10.90
CA SER A 95 10.41 -3.05 11.01
C SER A 95 10.38 -3.76 9.64
N LEU A 96 9.92 -3.09 8.60
CA LEU A 96 9.91 -3.62 7.24
C LEU A 96 11.33 -3.90 6.71
N PHE A 97 12.31 -3.08 7.11
CA PHE A 97 13.68 -3.15 6.59
C PHE A 97 14.69 -3.82 7.54
N ILE A 98 14.25 -4.45 8.64
CA ILE A 98 15.15 -5.13 9.61
C ILE A 98 16.04 -6.17 8.94
N GLU A 99 15.50 -6.96 8.00
CA GLU A 99 16.25 -8.04 7.29
C GLU A 99 16.77 -7.60 5.93
N SER A 100 16.76 -6.29 5.64
CA SER A 100 17.25 -5.76 4.38
C SER A 100 18.78 -5.70 4.33
N VAL A 101 19.32 -5.65 3.12
CA VAL A 101 20.74 -5.43 2.88
C VAL A 101 20.94 -4.08 2.19
N CYS A 102 22.00 -3.37 2.57
CA CYS A 102 22.42 -2.18 1.84
C CYS A 102 23.09 -2.61 0.52
N VAL A 103 22.52 -2.18 -0.59
CA VAL A 103 22.99 -2.57 -1.94
C VAL A 103 23.73 -1.44 -2.66
N GLY A 104 23.81 -0.26 -2.05
CA GLY A 104 24.52 0.89 -2.60
C GLY A 104 23.96 2.22 -2.14
N GLU A 105 24.34 3.26 -2.86
CA GLU A 105 23.98 4.63 -2.59
C GLU A 105 23.41 5.28 -3.85
N ARG A 106 22.53 6.24 -3.67
CA ARG A 106 21.94 6.99 -4.79
C ARG A 106 21.41 8.33 -4.32
N ARG A 107 21.56 9.34 -5.13
CA ARG A 107 20.89 10.62 -4.94
C ARG A 107 19.42 10.51 -5.32
N VAL A 108 18.54 10.89 -4.40
CA VAL A 108 17.09 11.01 -4.57
C VAL A 108 16.74 12.48 -4.36
N GLU A 109 16.34 13.15 -5.43
CA GLU A 109 16.20 14.62 -5.45
C GLU A 109 17.51 15.30 -4.99
N GLU A 110 17.48 16.00 -3.85
CA GLU A 110 18.65 16.72 -3.31
C GLU A 110 19.36 15.96 -2.17
N GLU A 111 18.92 14.73 -1.82
CA GLU A 111 19.46 13.94 -0.70
C GLU A 111 20.27 12.72 -1.18
N GLU A 112 21.47 12.55 -0.65
CA GLU A 112 22.23 11.30 -0.78
C GLU A 112 21.60 10.23 0.12
N CYS A 113 21.29 9.06 -0.45
CA CYS A 113 20.56 8.01 0.22
C CYS A 113 21.29 6.68 0.17
N PHE A 114 21.25 5.92 1.27
CA PHE A 114 21.50 4.49 1.27
C PHE A 114 20.32 3.75 0.64
N ILE A 115 20.61 2.73 -0.16
CA ILE A 115 19.58 1.87 -0.76
C ILE A 115 19.53 0.57 0.04
N LEU A 116 18.45 0.37 0.78
CA LEU A 116 18.15 -0.88 1.45
C LEU A 116 17.24 -1.74 0.57
N LYS A 117 17.66 -2.97 0.29
CA LYS A 117 16.89 -3.96 -0.48
C LYS A 117 16.42 -5.08 0.43
N LEU A 118 15.13 -5.35 0.41
CA LEU A 118 14.50 -6.51 1.00
C LEU A 118 13.97 -7.41 -0.11
N GLU A 119 14.47 -8.63 -0.17
CA GLU A 119 13.99 -9.65 -1.10
C GLU A 119 13.29 -10.76 -0.32
N THR A 120 12.03 -11.03 -0.66
CA THR A 120 11.28 -12.08 0.03
C THR A 120 11.88 -13.43 -0.31
N SER A 121 12.33 -14.17 0.69
CA SER A 121 12.96 -15.48 0.51
C SER A 121 12.02 -16.47 -0.19
N SER A 122 12.58 -17.42 -0.91
CA SER A 122 11.81 -18.46 -1.59
C SER A 122 10.93 -19.29 -0.63
N THR A 123 11.38 -19.45 0.61
CA THR A 123 10.61 -20.13 1.67
C THR A 123 9.40 -19.30 2.09
N ALA A 124 9.58 -17.98 2.30
CA ALA A 124 8.48 -17.07 2.64
C ALA A 124 7.49 -16.90 1.48
N LEU A 125 7.95 -16.91 0.23
CA LEU A 125 7.08 -16.89 -0.95
C LEU A 125 6.22 -18.16 -1.02
N LYS A 126 6.80 -19.32 -0.72
CA LYS A 126 6.07 -20.60 -0.67
C LYS A 126 5.02 -20.61 0.45
N ALA A 127 5.35 -20.07 1.62
CA ALA A 127 4.41 -19.98 2.74
C ALA A 127 3.21 -19.05 2.45
N GLN A 128 3.38 -18.06 1.57
CA GLN A 128 2.31 -17.16 1.13
C GLN A 128 1.52 -17.68 -0.09
N ARG A 129 1.81 -18.91 -0.53
CA ARG A 129 1.16 -19.54 -1.67
C ARG A 129 -0.31 -19.81 -1.33
N LEU A 130 -1.22 -19.31 -2.15
CA LEU A 130 -2.63 -19.63 -2.12
C LEU A 130 -2.95 -20.69 -3.19
N ASP A 131 -4.09 -21.35 -3.06
CA ASP A 131 -4.49 -22.40 -4.01
C ASP A 131 -4.53 -21.92 -5.45
N GLU A 132 -4.96 -20.67 -5.67
CA GLU A 132 -5.13 -20.09 -7.00
C GLU A 132 -3.98 -19.16 -7.43
N THR A 133 -3.03 -18.81 -6.53
CA THR A 133 -1.98 -17.85 -6.84
C THR A 133 -0.62 -18.31 -6.34
N GLU A 134 0.42 -17.93 -7.08
CA GLU A 134 1.82 -18.14 -6.72
C GLU A 134 2.60 -16.84 -6.87
N ILE A 135 3.26 -16.40 -5.81
CA ILE A 135 4.14 -15.24 -5.87
C ILE A 135 5.48 -15.73 -6.42
N ILE A 136 5.85 -15.21 -7.60
CA ILE A 136 7.09 -15.56 -8.28
C ILE A 136 8.25 -14.72 -7.75
N HIS A 137 7.98 -13.44 -7.52
CA HIS A 137 8.99 -12.47 -7.11
C HIS A 137 8.35 -11.37 -6.26
N HIS A 138 9.07 -10.92 -5.22
CA HIS A 138 8.68 -9.77 -4.43
C HIS A 138 9.92 -9.12 -3.84
N THR A 139 10.20 -7.91 -4.26
CA THR A 139 11.34 -7.12 -3.80
C THR A 139 10.89 -5.72 -3.42
N ILE A 140 11.46 -5.21 -2.35
CA ILE A 140 11.20 -3.88 -1.81
C ILE A 140 12.52 -3.14 -1.70
N TRP A 141 12.55 -1.86 -2.08
CA TRP A 141 13.68 -0.97 -1.88
C TRP A 141 13.24 0.24 -1.07
N GLY A 142 14.04 0.59 -0.08
CA GLY A 142 13.93 1.84 0.68
C GLY A 142 15.17 2.69 0.46
N TYR A 143 14.96 3.95 0.20
CA TYR A 143 16.03 4.94 0.03
C TYR A 143 16.02 5.85 1.25
N PHE A 144 17.02 5.73 2.10
CA PHE A 144 17.11 6.44 3.37
C PHE A 144 18.18 7.52 3.31
N SER A 145 17.82 8.74 3.64
CA SER A 145 18.77 9.87 3.70
C SER A 145 19.96 9.53 4.59
N GLN A 146 21.17 9.71 4.09
CA GLN A 146 22.41 9.48 4.86
C GLN A 146 22.52 10.48 6.03
N ARG A 147 21.96 11.68 5.86
CA ARG A 147 22.02 12.74 6.84
C ARG A 147 21.03 12.60 7.98
N THR A 148 19.80 12.16 7.67
CA THR A 148 18.69 12.15 8.63
C THR A 148 18.19 10.75 9.01
N GLY A 149 18.54 9.73 8.23
CA GLY A 149 17.98 8.38 8.36
C GLY A 149 16.51 8.25 7.91
N LEU A 150 15.90 9.32 7.39
CA LEU A 150 14.49 9.31 7.00
C LEU A 150 14.31 8.68 5.62
N LEU A 151 13.16 8.01 5.44
CA LEU A 151 12.80 7.43 4.14
C LEU A 151 12.47 8.54 3.13
N MET A 152 13.21 8.59 2.03
CA MET A 152 13.00 9.56 0.95
C MET A 152 12.19 8.95 -0.20
N LYS A 153 12.42 7.65 -0.47
CA LYS A 153 11.75 6.94 -1.55
C LYS A 153 11.53 5.49 -1.18
N PHE A 154 10.45 4.93 -1.68
CA PHE A 154 10.06 3.53 -1.50
C PHE A 154 9.68 2.92 -2.85
N GLU A 155 10.15 1.72 -3.12
CA GLU A 155 9.76 0.94 -4.29
C GLU A 155 9.35 -0.47 -3.86
N ASP A 156 8.26 -1.00 -4.44
CA ASP A 156 7.74 -2.36 -4.17
C ASP A 156 7.39 -3.00 -5.52
N GLU A 157 8.07 -4.08 -5.88
CA GLU A 157 7.82 -4.83 -7.11
C GLU A 157 7.42 -6.26 -6.79
N LYS A 158 6.28 -6.67 -7.31
CA LYS A 158 5.71 -7.98 -7.07
C LYS A 158 5.16 -8.61 -8.34
N LEU A 159 5.57 -9.84 -8.62
CA LEU A 159 5.05 -10.67 -9.69
C LEU A 159 4.29 -11.86 -9.12
N VAL A 160 3.03 -11.99 -9.52
CA VAL A 160 2.13 -13.08 -9.12
C VAL A 160 1.66 -13.83 -10.35
N MET A 161 1.76 -15.14 -10.34
CA MET A 161 1.16 -16.02 -11.33
C MET A 161 -0.18 -16.52 -10.80
N MET A 162 -1.24 -16.35 -11.60
CA MET A 162 -2.54 -16.99 -11.38
C MET A 162 -2.48 -18.40 -11.94
N LYS A 163 -2.70 -19.39 -11.11
CA LYS A 163 -2.69 -20.80 -11.55
C LYS A 163 -3.87 -21.06 -12.49
N PRO A 164 -3.68 -21.76 -13.59
CA PRO A 164 -4.77 -22.09 -14.48
C PRO A 164 -5.72 -23.08 -13.82
N SER A 165 -6.99 -22.73 -13.68
CA SER A 165 -8.05 -23.74 -13.54
C SER A 165 -8.19 -24.52 -14.85
N LYS A 166 -8.70 -25.76 -14.80
CA LYS A 166 -8.82 -26.65 -15.98
C LYS A 166 -9.21 -25.91 -17.25
N GLY A 167 -8.34 -25.93 -18.28
CA GLY A 167 -8.56 -25.30 -19.58
C GLY A 167 -8.27 -23.80 -19.70
N ARG A 168 -7.83 -23.14 -18.63
CA ARG A 168 -7.43 -21.73 -18.67
C ARG A 168 -5.91 -21.59 -18.76
N GLU A 169 -5.45 -20.52 -19.43
CA GLU A 169 -4.05 -20.18 -19.56
C GLU A 169 -3.47 -19.53 -18.30
N ARG A 170 -2.14 -19.51 -18.18
CA ARG A 170 -1.44 -18.80 -17.12
C ARG A 170 -1.57 -17.29 -17.34
N VAL A 171 -1.92 -16.57 -16.26
CA VAL A 171 -1.99 -15.11 -16.25
C VAL A 171 -1.04 -14.59 -15.19
N PHE A 172 -0.27 -13.58 -15.55
CA PHE A 172 0.66 -12.92 -14.65
C PHE A 172 0.15 -11.55 -14.25
N TRP A 173 0.39 -11.19 -13.00
CA TRP A 173 0.11 -9.88 -12.44
C TRP A 173 1.40 -9.30 -11.89
N GLU A 174 1.88 -8.28 -12.56
CA GLU A 174 3.02 -7.50 -12.11
C GLU A 174 2.49 -6.20 -11.48
N THR A 175 2.98 -5.90 -10.28
CA THR A 175 2.66 -4.68 -9.56
C THR A 175 3.96 -3.97 -9.25
N SER A 176 4.10 -2.73 -9.67
CA SER A 176 5.22 -1.85 -9.33
C SER A 176 4.66 -0.60 -8.64
N VAL A 177 5.17 -0.31 -7.46
CA VAL A 177 4.85 0.89 -6.67
C VAL A 177 6.13 1.69 -6.50
N LYS A 178 6.09 2.98 -6.83
CA LYS A 178 7.19 3.93 -6.61
C LYS A 178 6.63 5.14 -5.87
N SER A 179 7.10 5.35 -4.64
CA SER A 179 6.62 6.43 -3.78
C SER A 179 7.78 7.30 -3.34
N VAL A 180 7.65 8.61 -3.51
CA VAL A 180 8.52 9.62 -2.92
C VAL A 180 7.81 10.22 -1.72
N VAL A 181 8.54 10.39 -0.63
CA VAL A 181 8.02 10.83 0.67
C VAL A 181 8.77 12.10 1.05
N GLN A 182 8.03 13.15 1.43
CA GLN A 182 8.56 14.50 1.59
C GLN A 182 7.93 15.23 2.79
N ASP A 183 8.40 16.45 3.05
CA ASP A 183 7.84 17.39 4.02
C ASP A 183 7.79 16.79 5.44
N TYR A 184 8.93 16.32 5.92
CA TYR A 184 9.04 15.78 7.26
C TYR A 184 8.97 16.91 8.32
N ASN A 185 7.89 16.91 9.11
CA ASN A 185 7.72 17.77 10.26
C ASN A 185 7.85 16.96 11.55
N GLU A 186 8.26 17.63 12.62
CA GLU A 186 8.38 17.03 13.93
C GLU A 186 7.09 17.24 14.72
N ILE A 187 6.47 16.14 15.14
CA ILE A 187 5.26 16.09 15.97
C ILE A 187 5.59 15.28 17.22
N ASP A 188 5.53 15.90 18.38
CA ASP A 188 5.87 15.29 19.67
C ASP A 188 7.23 14.56 19.68
N GLY A 189 8.24 15.15 19.03
CA GLY A 189 9.58 14.57 18.93
C GLY A 189 9.74 13.47 17.87
N ILE A 190 8.69 13.17 17.09
CA ILE A 190 8.71 12.17 16.02
C ILE A 190 8.62 12.87 14.66
N LYS A 191 9.50 12.51 13.73
CA LYS A 191 9.47 13.05 12.37
C LYS A 191 8.49 12.28 11.51
N ILE A 192 7.43 12.97 11.05
CA ILE A 192 6.34 12.46 10.25
C ILE A 192 6.33 13.13 8.89
N ALA A 193 6.26 12.35 7.82
CA ALA A 193 6.11 12.88 6.48
C ALA A 193 4.71 13.50 6.29
N HIS A 194 4.66 14.68 5.71
CA HIS A 194 3.40 15.41 5.49
C HIS A 194 2.98 15.43 4.03
N SER A 195 3.80 14.94 3.12
CA SER A 195 3.40 14.78 1.73
C SER A 195 4.11 13.62 1.05
N GLY A 196 3.56 13.20 -0.07
CA GLY A 196 4.18 12.20 -0.92
C GLY A 196 3.50 12.06 -2.27
N LYS A 197 4.24 11.46 -3.19
CA LYS A 197 3.76 11.13 -4.53
C LYS A 197 4.01 9.66 -4.80
N THR A 198 2.98 8.96 -5.24
CA THR A 198 3.06 7.53 -5.55
C THR A 198 2.61 7.25 -6.97
N ILE A 199 3.36 6.41 -7.66
CA ILE A 199 3.02 5.87 -8.95
C ILE A 199 2.88 4.36 -8.79
N THR A 200 1.70 3.83 -9.05
CA THR A 200 1.43 2.40 -9.07
C THR A 200 1.17 1.95 -10.49
N THR A 201 1.91 0.98 -10.95
CA THR A 201 1.66 0.31 -12.23
C THR A 201 1.16 -1.10 -11.97
N LEU A 202 0.04 -1.44 -12.56
CA LEU A 202 -0.57 -2.76 -12.54
C LEU A 202 -0.54 -3.30 -13.95
N TYR A 203 0.17 -4.41 -14.18
CA TYR A 203 0.27 -5.04 -15.47
C TYR A 203 -0.22 -6.47 -15.38
N ARG A 204 -1.30 -6.77 -16.09
CA ARG A 204 -1.88 -8.10 -16.21
C ARG A 204 -1.65 -8.62 -17.61
N TYR A 205 -0.92 -9.71 -17.75
CA TYR A 205 -0.57 -10.25 -19.04
C TYR A 205 -0.62 -11.78 -19.07
N GLY A 206 -0.80 -12.31 -20.27
CA GLY A 206 -0.89 -13.72 -20.60
C GLY A 206 -1.00 -13.89 -22.11
N LYS A 207 -1.31 -15.07 -22.56
CA LYS A 207 -1.39 -15.35 -24.02
C LYS A 207 -2.50 -14.55 -24.71
N SER A 208 -3.65 -14.35 -24.04
CA SER A 208 -4.82 -13.62 -24.57
C SER A 208 -5.13 -12.33 -23.81
N ILE A 209 -4.33 -11.96 -22.82
CA ILE A 209 -4.56 -10.79 -21.96
C ILE A 209 -3.32 -9.91 -21.96
N ASN A 210 -3.52 -8.61 -22.23
CA ASN A 210 -2.51 -7.58 -22.11
C ASN A 210 -3.20 -6.29 -21.65
N HIS A 211 -3.18 -6.04 -20.32
CA HIS A 211 -3.84 -4.87 -19.75
C HIS A 211 -2.90 -4.22 -18.73
N LYS A 212 -2.57 -2.96 -18.97
CA LYS A 212 -1.72 -2.15 -18.09
C LYS A 212 -2.48 -0.93 -17.60
N ARG A 213 -2.44 -0.71 -16.29
CA ARG A 213 -3.03 0.44 -15.62
C ARG A 213 -1.97 1.15 -14.81
N LYS A 214 -1.94 2.47 -14.89
CA LYS A 214 -1.10 3.35 -14.08
C LYS A 214 -2.01 4.21 -13.20
N VAL A 215 -1.68 4.29 -11.93
CA VAL A 215 -2.35 5.17 -10.96
C VAL A 215 -1.28 6.11 -10.40
N GLU A 216 -1.53 7.40 -10.52
CA GLU A 216 -0.71 8.47 -9.94
C GLU A 216 -1.47 9.08 -8.77
N GLU A 217 -0.81 9.21 -7.64
CA GLU A 217 -1.39 9.77 -6.43
C GLU A 217 -0.44 10.78 -5.81
N THR A 218 -0.99 11.88 -5.32
CA THR A 218 -0.31 12.80 -4.42
C THR A 218 -1.16 12.95 -3.17
N TRP A 219 -0.54 12.84 -2.01
CA TRP A 219 -1.20 12.99 -0.73
C TRP A 219 -0.51 14.05 0.12
N ARG A 220 -1.29 14.67 0.99
CA ARG A 220 -0.82 15.65 1.96
C ARG A 220 -1.55 15.45 3.28
N ILE A 221 -0.81 15.50 4.37
CA ILE A 221 -1.37 15.53 5.73
C ILE A 221 -1.78 16.95 6.04
N ASP A 222 -3.00 17.13 6.51
CA ASP A 222 -3.53 18.39 7.01
C ASP A 222 -3.38 18.49 8.53
N ASP A 223 -3.53 17.36 9.24
CA ASP A 223 -3.40 17.28 10.68
C ASP A 223 -2.97 15.88 11.13
N VAL A 224 -2.10 15.81 12.14
CA VAL A 224 -1.66 14.56 12.78
C VAL A 224 -1.40 14.80 14.25
N ASP A 225 -1.86 13.87 15.09
CA ASP A 225 -1.69 13.94 16.53
C ASP A 225 -1.47 12.56 17.15
N PHE A 226 -0.78 12.53 18.29
CA PHE A 226 -0.48 11.33 19.04
C PHE A 226 -1.21 11.32 20.38
N ASN A 227 -1.21 10.17 21.03
CA ASN A 227 -1.73 9.97 22.39
C ASN A 227 -3.20 10.42 22.59
N ILE A 228 -4.00 10.35 21.51
CA ILE A 228 -5.42 10.70 21.56
C ILE A 228 -6.16 9.71 22.45
N SER A 229 -6.88 10.25 23.43
CA SER A 229 -7.71 9.47 24.33
C SER A 229 -9.09 9.15 23.70
N GLY A 230 -9.75 8.11 24.20
CA GLY A 230 -11.15 7.81 23.85
C GLY A 230 -11.35 6.97 22.60
N LEU A 231 -10.29 6.42 22.00
CA LEU A 231 -10.41 5.54 20.84
C LEU A 231 -10.69 4.08 21.29
N PRO A 232 -11.93 3.57 21.12
CA PRO A 232 -12.27 2.23 21.58
C PRO A 232 -11.71 1.17 20.61
N ASN A 233 -11.44 -0.04 21.12
CA ASN A 233 -10.92 -1.13 20.30
C ASN A 233 -11.91 -1.59 19.21
N GLU A 234 -13.19 -1.37 19.43
CA GLU A 234 -14.28 -1.68 18.50
C GLU A 234 -14.13 -0.96 17.16
N THR A 235 -13.46 0.20 17.13
CA THR A 235 -13.16 0.96 15.91
C THR A 235 -12.36 0.15 14.88
N PHE A 236 -11.54 -0.78 15.34
CA PHE A 236 -10.61 -1.56 14.51
C PHE A 236 -11.16 -2.91 14.09
N LEU A 237 -12.33 -3.30 14.60
CA LEU A 237 -12.92 -4.60 14.31
C LEU A 237 -13.32 -4.71 12.83
N PRO A 238 -13.16 -5.89 12.23
CA PRO A 238 -13.62 -6.12 10.88
C PRO A 238 -15.15 -5.99 10.77
N PRO A 239 -15.69 -5.65 9.57
CA PRO A 239 -17.12 -5.64 9.31
C PRO A 239 -17.82 -6.95 9.70
N ALA A 240 -19.12 -6.87 10.00
CA ALA A 240 -19.88 -7.98 10.57
C ALA A 240 -19.98 -9.22 9.65
N ASP A 241 -19.91 -9.04 8.33
CA ASP A 241 -19.88 -10.11 7.34
C ASP A 241 -18.61 -10.99 7.49
N LEU A 242 -17.45 -10.37 7.70
CA LEU A 242 -16.20 -11.12 7.96
C LEU A 242 -16.17 -11.79 9.34
N LYS A 243 -16.86 -11.23 10.33
CA LYS A 243 -16.97 -11.86 11.65
C LYS A 243 -17.76 -13.14 11.59
N ARG A 244 -18.88 -13.19 10.86
CA ARG A 244 -19.74 -14.37 10.69
C ARG A 244 -19.00 -15.53 10.00
N GLU A 245 -18.16 -15.24 9.01
CA GLU A 245 -17.33 -16.26 8.36
C GLU A 245 -16.30 -16.89 9.32
N GLN A 246 -15.77 -16.12 10.28
CA GLN A 246 -14.83 -16.66 11.29
C GLN A 246 -15.52 -17.58 12.30
N GLU A 247 -16.76 -17.32 12.66
CA GLU A 247 -17.54 -18.14 13.58
C GLU A 247 -18.01 -19.46 12.95
N GLN A 248 -18.20 -19.48 11.63
CA GLN A 248 -18.59 -20.68 10.88
C GLN A 248 -17.42 -21.63 10.56
N GLN A 249 -16.17 -21.16 10.70
CA GLN A 249 -14.95 -21.96 10.47
C GLN A 249 -14.31 -22.53 11.75
N LYS A 250 -14.92 -22.29 12.91
CA LYS A 250 -14.58 -22.91 14.20
C LYS A 250 -15.51 -24.07 14.52
#